data_adc8cc81df9214e9cbdc96517fec1b26
#
_entry.id   adc8cc81df9214e9cbdc96517fec1b26
#
_cell.length_a   1.000
_cell.length_b   1.000
_cell.length_c   1.000
_cell.angle_alpha   90.00
_cell.angle_beta   90.00
_cell.angle_gamma   90.00
#
_symmetry.space_group_name_H-M   'P 1'
#
loop_
_entity.id
_entity.type
_entity.pdbx_description
1 polymer ?
#
loop_
_entity_poly.entity_id
_entity_poly.type
_entity_poly.pdbx_seq_one_letter_code
_entity_poly.pdbx_strand_id
1 'polypeptide(L)'
;SDFLYKATLYEVPLLAIVSEIKNQFFGNVADMDEILCKLSEKVELSNQHRLRFSEFGTRRRFSVHVQETVIRKLKETAQYCTGTSNCYFAMKYDMKMMGTHPHEWFMFHGAQFGYKHANYMALENWVNVYDGDLGIALSDTYTSGIFLSNLSRKQAKLFDGVRCDSGNEFRFIDSLISRYKELGIDATTKTIVFSNALDFTKAL
;
A
#
# COMPACT_ATOMS: atom_id res chain seq x y z
N SER A 1 -14.20 -15.64 -12.52
CA SER A 1 -14.23 -16.13 -11.14
C SER A 1 -15.61 -15.89 -10.56
N ASP A 2 -16.15 -16.88 -9.89
CA ASP A 2 -17.50 -16.81 -9.32
C ASP A 2 -17.57 -15.99 -8.04
N PHE A 3 -16.41 -15.77 -7.38
CA PHE A 3 -16.35 -15.09 -6.09
C PHE A 3 -15.21 -14.09 -6.05
N LEU A 4 -15.50 -12.87 -5.56
CA LEU A 4 -14.54 -11.78 -5.44
C LEU A 4 -13.29 -12.18 -4.65
N TYR A 5 -13.44 -12.84 -3.50
CA TYR A 5 -12.31 -13.23 -2.65
C TYR A 5 -11.32 -14.18 -3.35
N LYS A 6 -11.80 -15.00 -4.31
CA LYS A 6 -10.92 -15.84 -5.14
C LYS A 6 -10.20 -15.01 -6.19
N ALA A 7 -10.92 -14.09 -6.87
CA ALA A 7 -10.35 -13.26 -7.93
C ALA A 7 -9.23 -12.36 -7.39
N THR A 8 -9.45 -11.71 -6.25
CA THR A 8 -8.48 -10.81 -5.62
C THR A 8 -7.18 -11.53 -5.26
N LEU A 9 -7.24 -12.80 -4.85
CA LEU A 9 -6.04 -13.59 -4.54
C LEU A 9 -5.16 -13.91 -5.75
N TYR A 10 -5.70 -13.86 -6.97
CA TYR A 10 -4.92 -14.14 -8.19
C TYR A 10 -4.14 -12.95 -8.73
N GLU A 11 -4.52 -11.71 -8.41
CA GLU A 11 -3.89 -10.52 -8.99
C GLU A 11 -2.36 -10.53 -8.83
N VAL A 12 -1.88 -10.56 -7.60
CA VAL A 12 -0.45 -10.43 -7.33
C VAL A 12 0.36 -11.61 -7.87
N PRO A 13 -0.02 -12.88 -7.65
CA PRO A 13 0.70 -14.02 -8.22
C PRO A 13 0.73 -14.03 -9.75
N LEU A 14 -0.40 -13.78 -10.40
CA LEU A 14 -0.47 -13.76 -11.87
C LEU A 14 0.40 -12.66 -12.47
N LEU A 15 0.34 -11.44 -11.92
CA LEU A 15 1.16 -10.33 -12.41
C LEU A 15 2.65 -10.58 -12.17
N ALA A 16 3.02 -11.18 -11.05
CA ALA A 16 4.39 -11.57 -10.77
C ALA A 16 4.92 -12.61 -11.77
N ILE A 17 4.11 -13.64 -12.07
CA ILE A 17 4.45 -14.68 -13.06
C ILE A 17 4.55 -14.09 -14.46
N VAL A 18 3.58 -13.27 -14.88
CA VAL A 18 3.59 -12.62 -16.20
C VAL A 18 4.82 -11.72 -16.36
N SER A 19 5.17 -10.94 -15.32
CA SER A 19 6.35 -10.08 -15.34
C SER A 19 7.63 -10.89 -15.50
N GLU A 20 7.77 -12.00 -14.80
CA GLU A 20 8.92 -12.89 -14.85
C GLU A 20 9.04 -13.62 -16.20
N ILE A 21 7.95 -14.19 -16.70
CA ILE A 21 7.90 -14.83 -18.02
C ILE A 21 8.21 -13.83 -19.13
N LYS A 22 7.68 -12.60 -19.05
CA LYS A 22 7.99 -11.53 -19.99
C LYS A 22 9.50 -11.28 -20.06
N ASN A 23 10.18 -11.15 -18.92
CA ASN A 23 11.63 -10.93 -18.90
C ASN A 23 12.40 -12.10 -19.51
N GLN A 24 12.00 -13.34 -19.20
CA GLN A 24 12.59 -14.55 -19.81
C GLN A 24 12.35 -14.59 -21.32
N PHE A 25 11.14 -14.30 -21.78
CA PHE A 25 10.79 -14.34 -23.21
C PHE A 25 11.58 -13.33 -24.05
N PHE A 26 11.81 -12.12 -23.52
CA PHE A 26 12.60 -11.11 -24.20
C PHE A 26 14.11 -11.23 -23.94
N GLY A 27 14.57 -12.25 -23.23
CA GLY A 27 15.98 -12.45 -22.91
C GLY A 27 16.56 -11.33 -22.02
N ASN A 28 15.74 -10.64 -21.24
CA ASN A 28 16.20 -9.63 -20.32
C ASN A 28 17.00 -10.28 -19.19
N VAL A 29 18.19 -9.74 -18.91
CA VAL A 29 19.06 -10.18 -17.83
C VAL A 29 19.10 -9.10 -16.75
N ALA A 30 18.92 -9.51 -15.49
CA ALA A 30 19.07 -8.61 -14.36
C ALA A 30 20.55 -8.34 -14.08
N ASP A 31 20.98 -7.10 -14.16
CA ASP A 31 22.28 -6.69 -13.65
C ASP A 31 22.18 -6.55 -12.12
N MET A 32 22.64 -7.60 -11.42
CA MET A 32 22.54 -7.64 -9.96
C MET A 32 23.43 -6.61 -9.27
N ASP A 33 24.56 -6.26 -9.85
CA ASP A 33 25.47 -5.28 -9.28
C ASP A 33 24.86 -3.87 -9.39
N GLU A 34 24.26 -3.54 -10.53
CA GLU A 34 23.52 -2.27 -10.74
C GLU A 34 22.30 -2.20 -9.78
N ILE A 35 21.54 -3.28 -9.67
CA ILE A 35 20.36 -3.33 -8.78
C ILE A 35 20.77 -3.11 -7.33
N LEU A 36 21.80 -3.77 -6.85
CA LEU A 36 22.27 -3.67 -5.46
C LEU A 36 22.91 -2.31 -5.17
N CYS A 37 23.62 -1.73 -6.14
CA CYS A 37 24.16 -0.39 -6.03
C CYS A 37 23.02 0.65 -5.85
N LYS A 38 22.06 0.67 -6.76
CA LYS A 38 20.88 1.55 -6.68
C LYS A 38 20.05 1.33 -5.42
N LEU A 39 19.92 0.09 -4.97
CA LEU A 39 19.23 -0.23 -3.73
C LEU A 39 19.97 0.35 -2.51
N SER A 40 21.31 0.21 -2.48
CA SER A 40 22.12 0.74 -1.40
C SER A 40 22.02 2.26 -1.29
N GLU A 41 22.07 2.98 -2.40
CA GLU A 41 21.85 4.44 -2.45
C GLU A 41 20.47 4.84 -1.88
N LYS A 42 19.41 4.14 -2.29
CA LYS A 42 18.05 4.39 -1.80
C LYS A 42 17.90 4.09 -0.30
N VAL A 43 18.52 3.02 0.17
CA VAL A 43 18.53 2.66 1.59
C VAL A 43 19.28 3.71 2.42
N GLU A 44 20.42 4.17 1.93
CA GLU A 44 21.19 5.23 2.58
C GLU A 44 20.36 6.52 2.73
N LEU A 45 19.73 6.98 1.63
CA LEU A 45 18.81 8.13 1.67
C LEU A 45 17.66 7.91 2.66
N SER A 46 17.04 6.75 2.63
CA SER A 46 15.96 6.41 3.57
C SER A 46 16.44 6.48 5.03
N ASN A 47 17.59 5.92 5.32
CA ASN A 47 18.16 5.94 6.68
C ASN A 47 18.55 7.36 7.12
N GLN A 48 19.17 8.14 6.22
CA GLN A 48 19.58 9.52 6.49
C GLN A 48 18.40 10.43 6.81
N HIS A 49 17.31 10.31 6.03
CA HIS A 49 16.11 11.13 6.16
C HIS A 49 15.02 10.51 7.05
N ARG A 50 15.27 9.34 7.64
CA ARG A 50 14.30 8.59 8.45
C ARG A 50 12.99 8.30 7.71
N LEU A 51 13.08 8.09 6.39
CA LEU A 51 11.93 7.86 5.52
C LEU A 51 11.38 6.44 5.75
N ARG A 52 10.17 6.35 6.30
CA ARG A 52 9.50 5.07 6.52
C ARG A 52 8.85 4.59 5.22
N PHE A 53 9.12 3.36 4.85
CA PHE A 53 8.51 2.73 3.67
C PHE A 53 8.26 1.24 3.88
N SER A 54 7.41 0.67 3.02
CA SER A 54 7.16 -0.78 2.93
C SER A 54 7.44 -1.27 1.52
N GLU A 55 7.92 -2.49 1.38
CA GLU A 55 8.18 -3.12 0.09
C GLU A 55 6.88 -3.72 -0.48
N PHE A 56 6.51 -3.32 -1.72
CA PHE A 56 5.31 -3.76 -2.45
C PHE A 56 5.61 -4.19 -3.89
N GLY A 57 6.82 -4.65 -4.17
CA GLY A 57 7.33 -4.93 -5.53
C GLY A 57 6.87 -6.24 -6.15
N THR A 58 6.22 -7.15 -5.43
CA THR A 58 5.97 -8.53 -5.87
C THR A 58 5.32 -8.61 -7.26
N ARG A 59 4.26 -7.86 -7.52
CA ARG A 59 3.51 -7.93 -8.80
C ARG A 59 4.28 -7.40 -10.01
N ARG A 60 5.38 -6.66 -9.79
CA ARG A 60 6.22 -6.06 -10.85
C ARG A 60 7.65 -6.53 -10.78
N ARG A 61 7.92 -7.59 -10.03
CA ARG A 61 9.28 -8.11 -9.85
C ARG A 61 9.90 -8.55 -11.17
N PHE A 62 11.20 -8.37 -11.30
CA PHE A 62 11.96 -8.90 -12.43
C PHE A 62 11.93 -10.44 -12.43
N SER A 63 12.26 -11.03 -11.29
CA SER A 63 12.14 -12.47 -11.00
C SER A 63 12.00 -12.68 -9.49
N VAL A 64 11.65 -13.91 -9.09
CA VAL A 64 11.60 -14.29 -7.66
C VAL A 64 12.96 -14.13 -6.99
N HIS A 65 14.03 -14.50 -7.69
CA HIS A 65 15.40 -14.41 -7.17
C HIS A 65 15.84 -12.96 -6.94
N VAL A 66 15.57 -12.08 -7.90
CA VAL A 66 15.88 -10.64 -7.76
C VAL A 66 15.10 -10.04 -6.59
N GLN A 67 13.80 -10.31 -6.50
CA GLN A 67 12.98 -9.81 -5.37
C GLN A 67 13.50 -10.34 -4.03
N GLU A 68 13.84 -11.60 -3.95
CA GLU A 68 14.38 -12.19 -2.73
C GLU A 68 15.68 -11.51 -2.28
N THR A 69 16.58 -11.25 -3.22
CA THR A 69 17.84 -10.54 -2.95
C THR A 69 17.60 -9.12 -2.45
N VAL A 70 16.66 -8.40 -3.07
CA VAL A 70 16.26 -7.05 -2.63
C VAL A 70 15.69 -7.09 -1.20
N ILE A 71 14.75 -7.99 -0.93
CA ILE A 71 14.11 -8.09 0.39
C ILE A 71 15.13 -8.44 1.48
N ARG A 72 16.03 -9.37 1.22
CA ARG A 72 17.11 -9.72 2.16
C ARG A 72 17.99 -8.51 2.45
N LYS A 73 18.42 -7.78 1.43
CA LYS A 73 19.22 -6.56 1.60
C LYS A 73 18.47 -5.49 2.40
N LEU A 74 17.17 -5.29 2.12
CA LEU A 74 16.34 -4.37 2.90
C LEU A 74 16.27 -4.77 4.38
N LYS A 75 16.04 -6.05 4.68
CA LYS A 75 16.04 -6.56 6.06
C LYS A 75 17.34 -6.28 6.79
N GLU A 76 18.48 -6.43 6.11
CA GLU A 76 19.81 -6.27 6.70
C GLU A 76 20.19 -4.80 6.90
N THR A 77 19.77 -3.88 6.02
CA THR A 77 20.36 -2.55 5.95
C THR A 77 19.38 -1.37 6.07
N ALA A 78 18.10 -1.58 5.81
CA ALA A 78 17.11 -0.50 5.80
C ALA A 78 16.41 -0.34 7.16
N GLN A 79 16.88 0.58 7.98
CA GLN A 79 16.37 0.82 9.34
C GLN A 79 14.91 1.26 9.37
N TYR A 80 14.43 1.92 8.32
CA TYR A 80 13.08 2.48 8.23
C TYR A 80 12.17 1.69 7.28
N CYS A 81 12.60 0.51 6.79
CA CYS A 81 11.73 -0.43 6.09
C CYS A 81 10.79 -1.09 7.09
N THR A 82 9.49 -0.84 6.97
CA THR A 82 8.49 -1.33 7.93
C THR A 82 8.04 -2.77 7.66
N GLY A 83 8.34 -3.31 6.48
CA GLY A 83 8.00 -4.69 6.12
C GLY A 83 7.80 -4.88 4.62
N THR A 84 7.22 -6.02 4.26
CA THR A 84 6.93 -6.37 2.87
C THR A 84 5.49 -6.87 2.71
N SER A 85 4.90 -6.64 1.54
CA SER A 85 3.60 -7.21 1.16
C SER A 85 3.68 -8.67 0.70
N ASN A 86 4.87 -9.22 0.54
CA ASN A 86 5.07 -10.61 0.17
C ASN A 86 5.01 -11.52 1.40
N CYS A 87 3.88 -12.21 1.59
CA CYS A 87 3.65 -13.08 2.75
C CYS A 87 4.72 -14.17 2.91
N TYR A 88 5.18 -14.76 1.80
CA TYR A 88 6.21 -15.79 1.83
C TYR A 88 7.56 -15.25 2.32
N PHE A 89 7.99 -14.10 1.79
CA PHE A 89 9.25 -13.50 2.22
C PHE A 89 9.15 -12.85 3.60
N ALA A 90 7.98 -12.33 3.98
CA ALA A 90 7.73 -11.87 5.35
C ALA A 90 7.97 -13.00 6.36
N MET A 91 7.39 -14.18 6.10
CA MET A 91 7.61 -15.39 6.92
C MET A 91 9.06 -15.85 6.88
N LYS A 92 9.66 -15.95 5.67
CA LYS A 92 11.02 -16.48 5.49
C LYS A 92 12.09 -15.64 6.19
N TYR A 93 11.94 -14.32 6.20
CA TYR A 93 12.93 -13.38 6.72
C TYR A 93 12.51 -12.71 8.02
N ASP A 94 11.45 -13.19 8.67
CA ASP A 94 10.92 -12.61 9.90
C ASP A 94 10.72 -11.08 9.78
N MET A 95 10.01 -10.67 8.74
CA MET A 95 9.63 -9.29 8.48
C MET A 95 8.14 -9.10 8.75
N LYS A 96 7.75 -7.88 9.12
CA LYS A 96 6.33 -7.56 9.25
C LYS A 96 5.63 -7.69 7.90
N MET A 97 4.51 -8.43 7.87
CA MET A 97 3.62 -8.46 6.72
C MET A 97 2.84 -7.14 6.63
N MET A 98 2.91 -6.48 5.48
CA MET A 98 2.27 -5.19 5.23
C MET A 98 1.19 -5.34 4.17
N GLY A 99 0.08 -4.65 4.37
CA GLY A 99 -1.04 -4.64 3.43
C GLY A 99 -1.91 -3.41 3.60
N THR A 100 -2.74 -3.16 2.62
CA THR A 100 -3.74 -2.09 2.63
C THR A 100 -5.01 -2.59 1.95
N HIS A 101 -6.10 -1.83 2.03
CA HIS A 101 -7.32 -2.14 1.31
C HIS A 101 -7.09 -2.21 -0.20
N PRO A 102 -7.64 -3.19 -0.93
CA PRO A 102 -7.68 -3.17 -2.38
C PRO A 102 -8.84 -2.31 -2.89
N HIS A 103 -8.71 -1.74 -4.10
CA HIS A 103 -9.80 -1.01 -4.75
C HIS A 103 -11.04 -1.88 -4.97
N GLU A 104 -10.86 -3.16 -5.26
CA GLU A 104 -11.94 -4.14 -5.48
C GLU A 104 -12.88 -4.26 -4.28
N TRP A 105 -12.38 -4.06 -3.06
CA TRP A 105 -13.20 -4.05 -1.85
C TRP A 105 -14.26 -2.94 -1.91
N PHE A 106 -13.85 -1.73 -2.26
CA PHE A 106 -14.76 -0.59 -2.43
C PHE A 106 -15.67 -0.76 -3.65
N MET A 107 -15.13 -1.29 -4.77
CA MET A 107 -15.90 -1.55 -5.98
C MET A 107 -17.01 -2.58 -5.74
N PHE A 108 -16.73 -3.64 -4.98
CA PHE A 108 -17.74 -4.61 -4.55
C PHE A 108 -18.87 -3.95 -3.75
N HIS A 109 -18.53 -3.08 -2.80
CA HIS A 109 -19.51 -2.34 -2.01
C HIS A 109 -20.30 -1.35 -2.87
N GLY A 110 -19.67 -0.75 -3.87
CA GLY A 110 -20.35 0.09 -4.86
C GLY A 110 -21.39 -0.68 -5.67
N ALA A 111 -21.05 -1.89 -6.10
CA ALA A 111 -21.98 -2.76 -6.83
C ALA A 111 -23.15 -3.24 -5.94
N GLN A 112 -22.90 -3.49 -4.65
CA GLN A 112 -23.91 -4.04 -3.75
C GLN A 112 -24.80 -2.97 -3.09
N PHE A 113 -24.24 -1.81 -2.71
CA PHE A 113 -24.93 -0.77 -1.94
C PHE A 113 -25.11 0.55 -2.71
N GLY A 114 -24.65 0.61 -3.96
CA GLY A 114 -24.59 1.82 -4.77
C GLY A 114 -23.42 2.73 -4.41
N TYR A 115 -22.95 3.51 -5.38
CA TYR A 115 -21.74 4.33 -5.27
C TYR A 115 -21.79 5.35 -4.13
N LYS A 116 -22.99 5.89 -3.84
CA LYS A 116 -23.19 6.86 -2.76
C LYS A 116 -22.78 6.30 -1.38
N HIS A 117 -23.01 5.01 -1.16
CA HIS A 117 -22.78 4.37 0.13
C HIS A 117 -21.51 3.49 0.16
N ALA A 118 -20.85 3.32 -0.98
CA ALA A 118 -19.74 2.40 -1.13
C ALA A 118 -18.63 2.59 -0.11
N ASN A 119 -18.10 3.82 0.02
CA ASN A 119 -17.02 4.11 0.95
C ASN A 119 -17.45 3.84 2.41
N TYR A 120 -18.61 4.33 2.81
CA TYR A 120 -19.10 4.13 4.16
C TYR A 120 -19.28 2.65 4.51
N MET A 121 -19.96 1.90 3.64
CA MET A 121 -20.22 0.47 3.86
C MET A 121 -18.96 -0.37 3.81
N ALA A 122 -18.01 -0.04 2.94
CA ALA A 122 -16.71 -0.71 2.88
C ALA A 122 -15.95 -0.56 4.21
N LEU A 123 -15.92 0.63 4.77
CA LEU A 123 -15.26 0.90 6.06
C LEU A 123 -15.99 0.25 7.24
N GLU A 124 -17.34 0.31 7.29
CA GLU A 124 -18.12 -0.33 8.35
C GLU A 124 -17.95 -1.85 8.34
N ASN A 125 -18.02 -2.48 7.16
CA ASN A 125 -17.86 -3.92 7.05
C ASN A 125 -16.43 -4.37 7.39
N TRP A 126 -15.42 -3.53 7.12
CA TRP A 126 -14.06 -3.81 7.56
C TRP A 126 -13.93 -3.78 9.08
N VAL A 127 -14.48 -2.76 9.71
CA VAL A 127 -14.50 -2.63 11.18
C VAL A 127 -15.26 -3.77 11.83
N ASN A 128 -16.39 -4.20 11.26
CA ASN A 128 -17.18 -5.31 11.79
C ASN A 128 -16.42 -6.67 11.81
N VAL A 129 -15.38 -6.80 10.98
CA VAL A 129 -14.55 -8.02 10.91
C VAL A 129 -13.28 -7.89 11.74
N TYR A 130 -12.65 -6.71 11.71
CA TYR A 130 -11.30 -6.51 12.26
C TYR A 130 -11.26 -5.61 13.50
N ASP A 131 -12.41 -5.12 14.00
CA ASP A 131 -12.54 -4.30 15.22
C ASP A 131 -11.62 -3.06 15.28
N GLY A 132 -11.12 -2.60 14.14
CA GLY A 132 -10.16 -1.50 14.02
C GLY A 132 -8.74 -1.93 13.64
N ASP A 133 -8.40 -3.22 13.74
CA ASP A 133 -7.13 -3.73 13.24
C ASP A 133 -7.03 -3.60 11.71
N LEU A 134 -5.79 -3.58 11.18
CA LEU A 134 -5.50 -3.40 9.75
C LEU A 134 -6.09 -2.10 9.18
N GLY A 135 -6.10 -1.07 9.98
CA GLY A 135 -6.86 0.16 9.85
C GLY A 135 -6.24 1.23 8.94
N ILE A 136 -5.73 0.88 7.73
CA ILE A 136 -5.32 1.87 6.71
C ILE A 136 -6.35 1.92 5.60
N ALA A 137 -7.20 2.95 5.62
CA ALA A 137 -8.32 3.11 4.70
C ALA A 137 -7.86 3.65 3.34
N LEU A 138 -8.24 2.97 2.24
CA LEU A 138 -8.01 3.46 0.88
C LEU A 138 -9.03 4.54 0.52
N SER A 139 -8.56 5.69 -0.02
CA SER A 139 -9.38 6.90 -0.12
C SER A 139 -9.87 7.26 -1.52
N ASP A 140 -9.31 6.69 -2.58
CA ASP A 140 -9.45 7.28 -3.91
C ASP A 140 -10.20 6.41 -4.94
N THR A 141 -10.80 5.30 -4.53
CA THR A 141 -11.59 4.45 -5.44
C THR A 141 -12.72 5.24 -6.13
N TYR A 142 -13.41 6.11 -5.39
CA TYR A 142 -14.46 7.00 -5.90
C TYR A 142 -14.15 8.47 -5.65
N THR A 143 -12.88 8.85 -5.80
CA THR A 143 -12.28 10.14 -5.48
C THR A 143 -12.08 10.42 -3.99
N SER A 144 -10.93 10.99 -3.66
CA SER A 144 -10.58 11.34 -2.27
C SER A 144 -11.54 12.37 -1.67
N GLY A 145 -12.06 13.30 -2.47
CA GLY A 145 -13.05 14.30 -1.99
C GLY A 145 -14.34 13.65 -1.49
N ILE A 146 -14.89 12.70 -2.23
CA ILE A 146 -16.08 11.94 -1.81
C ILE A 146 -15.78 11.07 -0.60
N PHE A 147 -14.61 10.40 -0.58
CA PHE A 147 -14.20 9.64 0.60
C PHE A 147 -14.15 10.50 1.85
N LEU A 148 -13.48 11.65 1.81
CA LEU A 148 -13.34 12.55 2.95
C LEU A 148 -14.69 13.07 3.42
N SER A 149 -15.59 13.46 2.50
CA SER A 149 -16.93 13.92 2.86
C SER A 149 -17.78 12.84 3.56
N ASN A 150 -17.57 11.57 3.21
CA ASN A 150 -18.29 10.43 3.78
C ASN A 150 -17.63 9.86 5.05
N LEU A 151 -16.38 10.22 5.34
CA LEU A 151 -15.65 9.71 6.50
C LEU A 151 -16.35 10.19 7.80
N SER A 152 -16.90 9.25 8.55
CA SER A 152 -17.56 9.53 9.82
C SER A 152 -16.55 9.71 10.96
N ARG A 153 -16.97 10.37 12.05
CA ARG A 153 -16.14 10.48 13.26
C ARG A 153 -15.80 9.11 13.87
N LYS A 154 -16.73 8.15 13.82
CA LYS A 154 -16.51 6.77 14.29
C LYS A 154 -15.37 6.13 13.49
N GLN A 155 -15.46 6.16 12.16
CA GLN A 155 -14.45 5.59 11.29
C GLN A 155 -13.09 6.30 11.45
N ALA A 156 -13.08 7.64 11.49
CA ALA A 156 -11.86 8.41 11.72
C ALA A 156 -11.18 8.08 13.06
N LYS A 157 -11.92 7.66 14.08
CA LYS A 157 -11.34 7.17 15.34
C LYS A 157 -10.76 5.78 15.23
N LEU A 158 -11.48 4.85 14.60
CA LEU A 158 -11.13 3.42 14.55
C LEU A 158 -9.99 3.13 13.59
N PHE A 159 -9.93 3.84 12.45
CA PHE A 159 -8.84 3.64 11.48
C PHE A 159 -7.56 4.31 11.94
N ASP A 160 -6.42 3.61 11.81
CA ASP A 160 -5.08 4.12 12.14
C ASP A 160 -4.61 5.18 11.15
N GLY A 161 -5.14 5.16 9.93
CA GLY A 161 -4.73 6.09 8.90
C GLY A 161 -5.47 5.93 7.59
N VAL A 162 -4.98 6.68 6.60
CA VAL A 162 -5.55 6.72 5.25
C VAL A 162 -4.45 6.55 4.21
N ARG A 163 -4.75 5.77 3.16
CA ARG A 163 -3.88 5.60 1.99
C ARG A 163 -4.36 6.50 0.85
N CYS A 164 -3.42 7.26 0.29
CA CYS A 164 -3.56 8.01 -0.95
C CYS A 164 -2.82 7.30 -2.07
N ASP A 165 -3.52 6.82 -3.10
CA ASP A 165 -2.95 6.05 -4.21
C ASP A 165 -2.88 6.86 -5.52
N SER A 166 -3.48 8.05 -5.54
CA SER A 166 -3.51 8.92 -6.72
C SER A 166 -3.67 10.40 -6.35
N GLY A 167 -3.32 11.29 -7.29
CA GLY A 167 -3.50 12.72 -7.16
C GLY A 167 -2.29 13.46 -6.58
N ASN A 168 -2.52 14.68 -6.08
CA ASN A 168 -1.47 15.51 -5.50
C ASN A 168 -1.42 15.29 -3.98
N GLU A 169 -0.29 14.85 -3.48
CA GLU A 169 -0.05 14.44 -2.10
C GLU A 169 -0.28 15.60 -1.12
N PHE A 170 0.23 16.78 -1.43
CA PHE A 170 0.12 17.94 -0.52
C PHE A 170 -1.32 18.40 -0.38
N ARG A 171 -2.08 18.47 -1.48
CA ARG A 171 -3.51 18.79 -1.43
C ARG A 171 -4.30 17.75 -0.65
N PHE A 172 -3.92 16.47 -0.79
CA PHE A 172 -4.54 15.40 -0.03
C PHE A 172 -4.27 15.55 1.48
N ILE A 173 -3.01 15.83 1.86
CA ILE A 173 -2.62 16.08 3.26
C ILE A 173 -3.49 17.20 3.86
N ASP A 174 -3.54 18.37 3.20
CA ASP A 174 -4.29 19.51 3.68
C ASP A 174 -5.80 19.21 3.87
N SER A 175 -6.37 18.50 2.87
CA SER A 175 -7.79 18.11 2.92
C SER A 175 -8.06 17.11 4.03
N LEU A 176 -7.19 16.14 4.23
CA LEU A 176 -7.34 15.11 5.27
C LEU A 176 -7.18 15.71 6.68
N ILE A 177 -6.18 16.57 6.88
CA ILE A 177 -5.97 17.28 8.15
C ILE A 177 -7.18 18.15 8.48
N SER A 178 -7.69 18.91 7.49
CA SER A 178 -8.91 19.70 7.66
C SER A 178 -10.09 18.83 8.06
N ARG A 179 -10.26 17.68 7.41
CA ARG A 179 -11.33 16.74 7.74
C ARG A 179 -11.20 16.17 9.14
N TYR A 180 -10.01 15.76 9.58
CA TYR A 180 -9.79 15.31 10.94
C TYR A 180 -10.11 16.40 11.96
N LYS A 181 -9.72 17.64 11.70
CA LYS A 181 -10.05 18.79 12.55
C LYS A 181 -11.57 19.00 12.68
N GLU A 182 -12.32 18.97 11.56
CA GLU A 182 -13.79 19.04 11.57
C GLU A 182 -14.43 17.93 12.42
N LEU A 183 -13.85 16.73 12.37
CA LEU A 183 -14.32 15.56 13.12
C LEU A 183 -13.86 15.55 14.59
N GLY A 184 -13.03 16.52 15.02
CA GLY A 184 -12.46 16.57 16.35
C GLY A 184 -11.48 15.42 16.62
N ILE A 185 -10.66 15.07 15.61
CA ILE A 185 -9.60 14.06 15.67
C ILE A 185 -8.24 14.77 15.58
N ASP A 186 -7.32 14.40 16.44
CA ASP A 186 -5.94 14.86 16.36
C ASP A 186 -5.22 14.14 15.20
N ALA A 187 -4.90 14.88 14.13
CA ALA A 187 -4.25 14.36 12.95
C ALA A 187 -2.85 13.79 13.24
N THR A 188 -2.18 14.23 14.30
CA THR A 188 -0.84 13.73 14.67
C THR A 188 -0.86 12.28 15.16
N THR A 189 -2.02 11.77 15.55
CA THR A 189 -2.23 10.38 15.96
C THR A 189 -2.50 9.45 14.79
N LYS A 190 -2.57 9.97 13.56
CA LYS A 190 -2.96 9.24 12.36
C LYS A 190 -1.80 9.11 11.39
N THR A 191 -1.83 8.03 10.61
CA THR A 191 -0.84 7.75 9.56
C THR A 191 -1.41 8.09 8.18
N ILE A 192 -0.58 8.68 7.32
CA ILE A 192 -0.89 8.82 5.89
C ILE A 192 0.09 7.92 5.13
N VAL A 193 -0.44 7.07 4.26
CA VAL A 193 0.33 6.19 3.40
C VAL A 193 0.18 6.65 1.96
N PHE A 194 1.28 6.91 1.27
CA PHE A 194 1.31 7.23 -0.15
C PHE A 194 1.77 6.03 -0.96
N SER A 195 1.08 5.74 -2.06
CA SER A 195 1.37 4.58 -2.93
C SER A 195 1.26 4.90 -4.44
N ASN A 196 1.23 6.16 -4.80
CA ASN A 196 1.04 6.69 -6.14
C ASN A 196 2.33 6.77 -6.97
N ALA A 197 3.02 5.66 -7.14
CA ALA A 197 4.26 5.56 -7.93
C ALA A 197 5.38 6.51 -7.46
N LEU A 198 5.51 6.70 -6.16
CA LEU A 198 6.60 7.47 -5.56
C LEU A 198 7.92 6.71 -5.69
N ASP A 199 8.97 7.45 -6.01
CA ASP A 199 10.35 7.04 -5.80
C ASP A 199 10.96 7.78 -4.59
N PHE A 200 12.16 7.39 -4.18
CA PHE A 200 12.81 8.00 -3.01
C PHE A 200 13.09 9.49 -3.20
N THR A 201 13.33 9.95 -4.43
CA THR A 201 13.58 11.36 -4.73
C THR A 201 12.33 12.21 -4.56
N LYS A 202 11.16 11.67 -4.92
CA LYS A 202 9.87 12.37 -4.75
C LYS A 202 9.35 12.30 -3.32
N ALA A 203 9.78 11.29 -2.57
CA ALA A 203 9.34 11.09 -1.19
C ALA A 203 10.12 11.95 -0.18
N LEU A 204 11.26 12.50 -0.60
CA LEU A 204 12.09 13.45 0.15
C LEU A 204 11.74 14.90 -0.20
#